data_9e3f10bdee81f53f860a2ec813512d06
#
_entry.id   9e3f10bdee81f53f860a2ec813512d06
#
_cell.length_a   1.000
_cell.length_b   1.000
_cell.length_c   1.000
_cell.angle_alpha   90.00
_cell.angle_beta   90.00
_cell.angle_gamma   90.00
#
_symmetry.space_group_name_H-M   'P 1'
#
loop_
_entity.id
_entity.type
_entity.pdbx_description
1 polymer ?
#
loop_
_entity_poly.entity_id
_entity_poly.type
_entity_poly.pdbx_seq_one_letter_code
_entity_poly.pdbx_strand_id
1 'polypeptide(L)'
;VEIGEILIAISTYGLAIIISGLVLYFAYKFMNILFENFKNKHEEKHEEKTHDELVVERNQVGKTIRALLERTLHKTHSDRVYVFEFHNGNQSFGGLPFLKMTNTYERHDQRVKPEIHKREGMPFLLFQNFVDAIYAKEYIVMDVNAKTDEFTSAEYGVLEARDIQFTLRTKIVDLNRKVIGYLGIDYCTGSPMMREAAEGYVETLLNVATELGALLSVDNKKEEV
;
A
#
# COMPACT_ATOMS: atom_id res chain seq x y z
N VAL A 1 35.29 52.83 48.27
CA VAL A 1 34.44 51.66 48.21
C VAL A 1 34.70 50.86 49.47
N GLU A 2 33.76 50.75 50.38
CA GLU A 2 33.92 50.03 51.63
C GLU A 2 34.05 48.51 51.36
N ILE A 3 35.00 47.86 52.03
CA ILE A 3 35.23 46.41 51.92
C ILE A 3 33.91 45.62 52.16
N GLY A 4 32.99 46.15 52.95
CA GLY A 4 31.67 45.59 53.21
C GLY A 4 30.75 45.51 51.98
N GLU A 5 30.78 46.52 51.11
CA GLU A 5 29.97 46.50 49.87
C GLU A 5 30.49 45.47 48.88
N ILE A 6 31.80 45.28 48.79
CA ILE A 6 32.41 44.27 47.95
C ILE A 6 32.05 42.85 48.42
N LEU A 7 32.10 42.59 49.73
CA LEU A 7 31.74 41.31 50.33
C LEU A 7 30.25 40.98 50.14
N ILE A 8 29.36 41.95 50.23
CA ILE A 8 27.92 41.78 49.98
C ILE A 8 27.67 41.47 48.49
N ALA A 9 28.33 42.22 47.60
CA ALA A 9 28.21 41.96 46.15
C ALA A 9 28.72 40.54 45.77
N ILE A 10 29.86 40.12 46.26
CA ILE A 10 30.39 38.76 46.02
C ILE A 10 29.44 37.69 46.57
N SER A 11 28.90 37.89 47.78
CA SER A 11 27.96 36.96 48.39
C SER A 11 26.67 36.85 47.55
N THR A 12 26.12 37.97 47.10
CA THR A 12 24.86 38.00 46.34
C THR A 12 25.02 37.43 44.93
N TYR A 13 26.09 37.81 44.21
CA TYR A 13 26.34 37.29 42.87
C TYR A 13 26.76 35.82 42.92
N GLY A 14 27.56 35.41 43.91
CA GLY A 14 27.95 34.02 44.11
C GLY A 14 26.76 33.10 44.35
N LEU A 15 25.79 33.55 45.20
CA LEU A 15 24.58 32.81 45.46
C LEU A 15 23.69 32.69 44.20
N ALA A 16 23.60 33.77 43.43
CA ALA A 16 22.81 33.78 42.18
C ALA A 16 23.37 32.82 41.15
N ILE A 17 24.72 32.74 41.02
CA ILE A 17 25.39 31.79 40.13
C ILE A 17 25.12 30.33 40.55
N ILE A 18 25.22 30.06 41.86
CA ILE A 18 24.92 28.69 42.38
C ILE A 18 23.49 28.29 42.12
N ILE A 19 22.53 29.19 42.38
CA ILE A 19 21.10 28.92 42.14
C ILE A 19 20.85 28.67 40.64
N SER A 20 21.43 29.53 39.78
CA SER A 20 21.28 29.36 38.30
C SER A 20 21.87 28.03 37.83
N GLY A 21 23.03 27.62 38.35
CA GLY A 21 23.65 26.32 38.06
C GLY A 21 22.77 25.13 38.49
N LEU A 22 22.15 25.22 39.67
CA LEU A 22 21.20 24.19 40.15
C LEU A 22 19.97 24.12 39.28
N VAL A 23 19.37 25.24 38.90
CA VAL A 23 18.20 25.28 38.00
C VAL A 23 18.54 24.65 36.66
N LEU A 24 19.65 24.98 36.05
CA LEU A 24 20.13 24.39 34.79
C LEU A 24 20.39 22.88 34.92
N TYR A 25 20.99 22.45 36.03
CA TYR A 25 21.21 21.03 36.31
C TYR A 25 19.88 20.23 36.42
N PHE A 26 18.92 20.78 37.17
CA PHE A 26 17.62 20.13 37.30
C PHE A 26 16.84 20.15 35.99
N ALA A 27 16.88 21.24 35.21
CA ALA A 27 16.28 21.30 33.88
C ALA A 27 16.88 20.26 32.94
N TYR A 28 18.22 20.14 32.92
CA TYR A 28 18.91 19.12 32.13
C TYR A 28 18.52 17.69 32.55
N LYS A 29 18.49 17.41 33.85
CA LYS A 29 18.10 16.10 34.38
C LYS A 29 16.64 15.77 34.04
N PHE A 30 15.73 16.73 34.14
CA PHE A 30 14.34 16.60 33.77
C PHE A 30 14.17 16.33 32.28
N MET A 31 14.89 17.07 31.41
CA MET A 31 14.88 16.84 29.97
C MET A 31 15.37 15.44 29.60
N ASN A 32 16.42 14.95 30.26
CA ASN A 32 16.92 13.59 30.05
C ASN A 32 15.87 12.53 30.44
N ILE A 33 15.18 12.70 31.56
CA ILE A 33 14.11 11.79 31.99
C ILE A 33 12.95 11.81 30.98
N LEU A 34 12.57 12.98 30.47
CA LEU A 34 11.54 13.08 29.44
C LEU A 34 12.00 12.41 28.14
N PHE A 35 13.25 12.59 27.75
CA PHE A 35 13.82 11.99 26.54
C PHE A 35 13.89 10.46 26.65
N GLU A 36 14.33 9.94 27.78
CA GLU A 36 14.35 8.50 28.09
C GLU A 36 12.93 7.90 28.11
N ASN A 37 11.99 8.60 28.73
CA ASN A 37 10.59 8.15 28.72
C ASN A 37 9.97 8.20 27.32
N PHE A 38 10.35 9.18 26.50
CA PHE A 38 9.89 9.26 25.11
C PHE A 38 10.50 8.15 24.26
N LYS A 39 11.78 7.87 24.45
CA LYS A 39 12.50 6.79 23.79
C LYS A 39 11.92 5.41 24.18
N ASN A 40 11.75 5.14 25.46
CA ASN A 40 11.16 3.89 25.95
C ASN A 40 9.72 3.71 25.45
N LYS A 41 8.91 4.78 25.41
CA LYS A 41 7.54 4.73 24.89
C LYS A 41 7.48 4.50 23.37
N HIS A 42 8.54 4.84 22.65
CA HIS A 42 8.70 4.52 21.22
C HIS A 42 9.27 3.10 21.05
N GLU A 43 10.14 2.63 21.92
CA GLU A 43 10.71 1.27 21.87
C GLU A 43 9.68 0.20 22.32
N GLU A 44 8.83 0.47 23.30
CA GLU A 44 7.72 -0.43 23.71
C GLU A 44 6.66 -0.63 22.61
N LYS A 45 6.60 0.23 21.57
CA LYS A 45 5.69 0.07 20.42
C LYS A 45 6.22 -0.84 19.31
N HIS A 46 7.47 -1.25 19.38
CA HIS A 46 8.07 -2.18 18.43
C HIS A 46 8.56 -3.45 19.16
N GLU A 47 7.63 -4.24 19.70
CA GLU A 47 7.88 -5.69 19.76
C GLU A 47 8.06 -6.13 18.28
N GLU A 48 9.31 -6.33 17.90
CA GLU A 48 9.65 -6.94 16.62
C GLU A 48 9.00 -8.32 16.59
N LYS A 49 7.86 -8.43 15.87
CA LYS A 49 7.23 -9.73 15.67
C LYS A 49 8.25 -10.68 15.09
N THR A 50 8.32 -11.87 15.60
CA THR A 50 9.21 -12.89 15.06
C THR A 50 8.83 -13.19 13.61
N HIS A 51 9.78 -13.69 12.81
CA HIS A 51 9.54 -14.10 11.42
C HIS A 51 8.32 -15.06 11.33
N ASP A 52 8.20 -15.97 12.28
CA ASP A 52 7.09 -16.94 12.31
C ASP A 52 5.73 -16.26 12.56
N GLU A 53 5.67 -15.26 13.45
CA GLU A 53 4.44 -14.48 13.68
C GLU A 53 4.03 -13.71 12.43
N LEU A 54 4.99 -13.14 11.72
CA LEU A 54 4.74 -12.45 10.44
C LEU A 54 4.19 -13.41 9.38
N VAL A 55 4.77 -14.61 9.29
CA VAL A 55 4.30 -15.64 8.35
C VAL A 55 2.88 -16.08 8.68
N VAL A 56 2.56 -16.28 9.96
CA VAL A 56 1.21 -16.67 10.41
C VAL A 56 0.20 -15.55 10.09
N GLU A 57 0.52 -14.30 10.41
CA GLU A 57 -0.33 -13.13 10.14
C GLU A 57 -0.59 -12.98 8.63
N ARG A 58 0.46 -13.03 7.81
CA ARG A 58 0.36 -12.96 6.34
C ARG A 58 -0.49 -14.10 5.77
N ASN A 59 -0.33 -15.31 6.30
CA ASN A 59 -1.16 -16.44 5.89
C ASN A 59 -2.64 -16.23 6.24
N GLN A 60 -2.93 -15.65 7.41
CA GLN A 60 -4.32 -15.37 7.81
C GLN A 60 -4.95 -14.28 6.93
N VAL A 61 -4.23 -13.18 6.67
CA VAL A 61 -4.66 -12.14 5.74
C VAL A 61 -4.88 -12.74 4.34
N GLY A 62 -3.95 -13.54 3.85
CA GLY A 62 -4.07 -14.22 2.57
C GLY A 62 -5.28 -15.16 2.46
N LYS A 63 -5.67 -15.83 3.55
CA LYS A 63 -6.92 -16.64 3.58
C LYS A 63 -8.15 -15.76 3.45
N THR A 64 -8.18 -14.63 4.16
CA THR A 64 -9.28 -13.66 4.11
C THR A 64 -9.42 -13.06 2.71
N ILE A 65 -8.31 -12.63 2.10
CA ILE A 65 -8.30 -12.10 0.72
C ILE A 65 -8.84 -13.15 -0.25
N ARG A 66 -8.34 -14.41 -0.18
CA ARG A 66 -8.81 -15.48 -1.06
C ARG A 66 -10.31 -15.75 -0.92
N ALA A 67 -10.85 -15.74 0.29
CA ALA A 67 -12.28 -15.90 0.52
C ALA A 67 -13.10 -14.72 -0.02
N LEU A 68 -12.57 -13.50 0.09
CA LEU A 68 -13.17 -12.29 -0.49
C LEU A 68 -13.22 -12.36 -2.02
N LEU A 69 -12.11 -12.75 -2.66
CA LEU A 69 -12.06 -12.92 -4.12
C LEU A 69 -12.99 -14.03 -4.61
N GLU A 70 -13.10 -15.15 -3.87
CA GLU A 70 -14.04 -16.23 -4.21
C GLU A 70 -15.49 -15.75 -4.20
N ARG A 71 -15.89 -15.00 -3.16
CA ARG A 71 -17.24 -14.39 -3.10
C ARG A 71 -17.47 -13.41 -4.24
N THR A 72 -16.44 -12.63 -4.59
CA THR A 72 -16.50 -11.66 -5.69
C THR A 72 -16.67 -12.38 -7.02
N LEU A 73 -15.90 -13.43 -7.29
CA LEU A 73 -15.98 -14.26 -8.49
C LEU A 73 -17.43 -14.74 -8.71
N HIS A 74 -18.04 -15.33 -7.69
CA HIS A 74 -19.41 -15.83 -7.77
C HIS A 74 -20.43 -14.70 -7.94
N LYS A 75 -20.27 -13.58 -7.23
CA LYS A 75 -21.20 -12.45 -7.28
C LYS A 75 -21.18 -11.74 -8.64
N THR A 76 -20.01 -11.60 -9.24
CA THR A 76 -19.84 -10.91 -10.52
C THR A 76 -19.98 -11.82 -11.73
N HIS A 77 -20.10 -13.13 -11.52
CA HIS A 77 -20.08 -14.13 -12.59
C HIS A 77 -18.87 -13.98 -13.54
N SER A 78 -17.77 -13.42 -13.03
CA SER A 78 -16.55 -13.24 -13.81
C SER A 78 -15.81 -14.58 -13.98
N ASP A 79 -14.97 -14.66 -15.00
CA ASP A 79 -14.14 -15.84 -15.24
C ASP A 79 -12.89 -15.82 -14.37
N ARG A 80 -12.43 -14.61 -13.96
CA ARG A 80 -11.28 -14.42 -13.08
C ARG A 80 -11.45 -13.16 -12.23
N VAL A 81 -11.00 -13.24 -10.96
CA VAL A 81 -10.84 -12.10 -10.05
C VAL A 81 -9.42 -12.13 -9.52
N TYR A 82 -8.75 -10.99 -9.51
CA TYR A 82 -7.33 -10.94 -9.13
C TYR A 82 -6.93 -9.61 -8.50
N VAL A 83 -5.86 -9.66 -7.70
CA VAL A 83 -5.22 -8.51 -7.09
C VAL A 83 -3.81 -8.36 -7.63
N PHE A 84 -3.49 -7.18 -8.14
CA PHE A 84 -2.13 -6.77 -8.41
C PHE A 84 -1.65 -5.81 -7.33
N GLU A 85 -0.49 -6.09 -6.76
CA GLU A 85 0.20 -5.18 -5.86
C GLU A 85 1.33 -4.45 -6.60
N PHE A 86 1.48 -3.17 -6.29
CA PHE A 86 2.55 -2.32 -6.81
C PHE A 86 3.73 -2.38 -5.85
N HIS A 87 4.91 -2.57 -6.38
CA HIS A 87 6.12 -2.63 -5.58
C HIS A 87 7.31 -1.98 -6.30
N ASN A 88 8.30 -1.60 -5.51
CA ASN A 88 9.53 -1.05 -6.05
C ASN A 88 10.36 -2.16 -6.69
N GLY A 89 10.84 -1.89 -7.90
CA GLY A 89 11.92 -2.67 -8.52
C GLY A 89 13.29 -2.05 -8.20
N ASN A 90 14.29 -2.44 -8.96
CA ASN A 90 15.60 -1.79 -8.92
C ASN A 90 15.48 -0.33 -9.35
N GLN A 91 16.45 0.50 -8.96
CA GLN A 91 16.52 1.90 -9.38
C GLN A 91 17.22 2.03 -10.73
N SER A 92 16.81 3.04 -11.52
CA SER A 92 17.51 3.48 -12.72
C SER A 92 18.85 4.14 -12.34
N PHE A 93 19.74 4.35 -13.31
CA PHE A 93 20.99 5.10 -13.11
C PHE A 93 20.76 6.50 -12.53
N GLY A 94 19.62 7.13 -12.83
CA GLY A 94 19.22 8.42 -12.28
C GLY A 94 18.51 8.35 -10.92
N GLY A 95 18.50 7.19 -10.24
CA GLY A 95 17.87 7.03 -8.92
C GLY A 95 16.34 6.90 -8.93
N LEU A 96 15.69 6.91 -10.11
CA LEU A 96 14.26 6.70 -10.22
C LEU A 96 13.90 5.21 -10.07
N PRO A 97 12.91 4.85 -9.26
CA PRO A 97 12.51 3.47 -9.09
C PRO A 97 11.88 2.89 -10.37
N PHE A 98 12.27 1.67 -10.74
CA PHE A 98 11.53 0.88 -11.72
C PHE A 98 10.31 0.27 -11.02
N LEU A 99 9.17 0.93 -11.13
CA LEU A 99 7.93 0.42 -10.56
C LEU A 99 7.50 -0.84 -11.30
N LYS A 100 7.06 -1.83 -10.53
CA LYS A 100 6.58 -3.13 -10.99
C LYS A 100 5.23 -3.44 -10.36
N MET A 101 4.51 -4.38 -10.97
CA MET A 101 3.28 -4.95 -10.43
C MET A 101 3.33 -6.45 -10.50
N THR A 102 2.76 -7.10 -9.48
CA THR A 102 2.69 -8.56 -9.39
C THR A 102 1.27 -8.99 -9.07
N ASN A 103 0.76 -10.01 -9.77
CA ASN A 103 -0.49 -10.68 -9.41
C ASN A 103 -0.26 -11.54 -8.17
N THR A 104 -0.68 -11.05 -7.01
CA THR A 104 -0.42 -11.71 -5.72
C THR A 104 -1.54 -12.63 -5.26
N TYR A 105 -2.76 -12.36 -5.71
CA TYR A 105 -3.94 -13.16 -5.39
C TYR A 105 -4.83 -13.32 -6.61
N GLU A 106 -5.32 -14.52 -6.85
CA GLU A 106 -6.22 -14.83 -7.97
C GLU A 106 -7.23 -15.91 -7.56
N ARG A 107 -8.45 -15.76 -8.06
CA ARG A 107 -9.50 -16.78 -8.14
C ARG A 107 -10.03 -16.82 -9.55
N HIS A 108 -10.31 -18.01 -10.05
CA HIS A 108 -10.79 -18.21 -11.41
C HIS A 108 -11.83 -19.33 -11.47
N ASP A 109 -12.72 -19.24 -12.44
CA ASP A 109 -13.62 -20.30 -12.81
C ASP A 109 -12.84 -21.48 -13.46
N GLN A 110 -13.39 -22.68 -13.40
CA GLN A 110 -12.74 -23.89 -13.96
C GLN A 110 -12.57 -23.81 -15.49
N ARG A 111 -13.32 -22.93 -16.17
CA ARG A 111 -13.25 -22.74 -17.63
C ARG A 111 -11.95 -22.06 -18.09
N VAL A 112 -11.30 -21.36 -17.21
CA VAL A 112 -10.09 -20.58 -17.53
C VAL A 112 -8.88 -21.05 -16.75
N LYS A 113 -7.68 -20.85 -17.32
CA LYS A 113 -6.43 -21.23 -16.68
C LYS A 113 -5.97 -20.12 -15.71
N PRO A 114 -5.30 -20.50 -14.59
CA PRO A 114 -4.69 -19.52 -13.69
C PRO A 114 -3.57 -18.76 -14.40
N GLU A 115 -3.46 -17.47 -14.08
CA GLU A 115 -2.45 -16.56 -14.61
C GLU A 115 -1.47 -16.03 -13.54
N ILE A 116 -1.71 -16.34 -12.26
CA ILE A 116 -0.95 -15.80 -11.13
C ILE A 116 0.56 -15.98 -11.27
N HIS A 117 1.00 -17.16 -11.73
CA HIS A 117 2.43 -17.48 -11.89
C HIS A 117 3.10 -16.85 -13.13
N LYS A 118 2.31 -16.22 -14.00
CA LYS A 118 2.82 -15.62 -15.24
C LYS A 118 2.91 -14.09 -15.16
N ARG A 119 2.44 -13.51 -14.07
CA ARG A 119 2.27 -12.08 -13.91
C ARG A 119 3.06 -11.55 -12.71
N GLU A 120 4.32 -11.96 -12.60
CA GLU A 120 5.22 -11.52 -11.54
C GLU A 120 6.16 -10.42 -12.04
N GLY A 121 6.32 -9.35 -11.27
CA GLY A 121 7.30 -8.30 -11.50
C GLY A 121 7.15 -7.57 -12.84
N MET A 122 5.92 -7.40 -13.33
CA MET A 122 5.65 -6.73 -14.61
C MET A 122 6.01 -5.25 -14.54
N PRO A 123 6.87 -4.72 -15.43
CA PRO A 123 7.24 -3.30 -15.41
C PRO A 123 6.06 -2.40 -15.77
N PHE A 124 5.88 -1.27 -15.05
CA PHE A 124 4.87 -0.25 -15.37
C PHE A 124 5.01 0.32 -16.78
N LEU A 125 6.25 0.46 -17.26
CA LEU A 125 6.54 1.02 -18.59
C LEU A 125 5.85 0.27 -19.75
N LEU A 126 5.52 -1.01 -19.57
CA LEU A 126 4.80 -1.79 -20.57
C LEU A 126 3.28 -1.50 -20.58
N PHE A 127 2.78 -0.80 -19.56
CA PHE A 127 1.35 -0.55 -19.32
C PHE A 127 1.12 0.89 -18.88
N GLN A 128 1.80 1.85 -19.51
CA GLN A 128 1.83 3.22 -19.03
C GLN A 128 0.45 3.88 -19.10
N ASN A 129 -0.27 3.72 -20.19
CA ASN A 129 -1.62 4.29 -20.32
C ASN A 129 -2.59 3.69 -19.31
N PHE A 130 -2.48 2.38 -19.07
CA PHE A 130 -3.25 1.70 -18.04
C PHE A 130 -2.91 2.22 -16.63
N VAL A 131 -1.63 2.39 -16.33
CA VAL A 131 -1.19 2.92 -15.02
C VAL A 131 -1.69 4.35 -14.82
N ASP A 132 -1.55 5.21 -15.82
CA ASP A 132 -2.05 6.58 -15.76
C ASP A 132 -3.57 6.62 -15.56
N ALA A 133 -4.32 5.75 -16.25
CA ALA A 133 -5.76 5.65 -16.11
C ALA A 133 -6.16 5.16 -14.69
N ILE A 134 -5.47 4.16 -14.11
CA ILE A 134 -5.80 3.63 -12.79
C ILE A 134 -5.54 4.67 -11.67
N TYR A 135 -4.55 5.54 -11.84
CA TYR A 135 -4.32 6.63 -10.90
C TYR A 135 -5.37 7.75 -11.05
N ALA A 136 -5.79 8.05 -12.28
CA ALA A 136 -6.71 9.15 -12.57
C ALA A 136 -8.19 8.82 -12.29
N LYS A 137 -8.60 7.56 -12.50
CA LYS A 137 -10.00 7.13 -12.44
C LYS A 137 -10.27 6.25 -11.22
N GLU A 138 -11.55 6.14 -10.82
CA GLU A 138 -11.96 5.18 -9.78
C GLU A 138 -11.98 3.74 -10.32
N TYR A 139 -12.41 3.59 -11.57
CA TYR A 139 -12.39 2.31 -12.28
C TYR A 139 -12.09 2.53 -13.76
N ILE A 140 -11.67 1.49 -14.42
CA ILE A 140 -11.45 1.44 -15.86
C ILE A 140 -12.10 0.19 -16.46
N VAL A 141 -12.54 0.32 -17.70
CA VAL A 141 -13.03 -0.78 -18.53
C VAL A 141 -12.14 -0.87 -19.76
N MET A 142 -11.63 -2.04 -20.06
CA MET A 142 -10.97 -2.32 -21.33
C MET A 142 -11.75 -3.42 -22.07
N ASP A 143 -12.20 -3.12 -23.26
CA ASP A 143 -12.95 -4.05 -24.11
C ASP A 143 -12.17 -4.27 -25.40
N VAL A 144 -11.83 -5.51 -25.68
CA VAL A 144 -11.05 -5.90 -26.86
C VAL A 144 -11.86 -5.69 -28.14
N ASN A 145 -13.20 -5.82 -28.08
CA ASN A 145 -14.09 -5.65 -29.21
C ASN A 145 -14.48 -4.19 -29.47
N ALA A 146 -14.31 -3.31 -28.47
CA ALA A 146 -14.61 -1.89 -28.54
C ALA A 146 -13.39 -1.07 -28.05
N LYS A 147 -12.26 -1.25 -28.73
CA LYS A 147 -11.00 -0.56 -28.40
C LYS A 147 -11.14 0.94 -28.48
N THR A 148 -10.56 1.63 -27.52
CA THR A 148 -10.49 3.08 -27.43
C THR A 148 -9.06 3.56 -27.62
N ASP A 149 -8.86 4.83 -27.95
CA ASP A 149 -7.53 5.44 -28.06
C ASP A 149 -6.86 5.69 -26.70
N GLU A 150 -7.58 5.40 -25.60
CA GLU A 150 -7.07 5.54 -24.24
C GLU A 150 -5.94 4.53 -23.94
N PHE A 151 -6.00 3.33 -24.53
CA PHE A 151 -5.02 2.27 -24.31
C PHE A 151 -4.32 1.89 -25.61
N THR A 152 -3.06 1.49 -25.49
CA THR A 152 -2.25 1.11 -26.65
C THR A 152 -2.68 -0.26 -27.21
N SER A 153 -2.35 -0.50 -28.49
CA SER A 153 -2.56 -1.82 -29.11
C SER A 153 -1.78 -2.93 -28.37
N ALA A 154 -0.64 -2.61 -27.75
CA ALA A 154 0.13 -3.56 -26.94
C ALA A 154 -0.62 -3.94 -25.66
N GLU A 155 -1.26 -2.98 -24.99
CA GLU A 155 -2.07 -3.23 -23.79
C GLU A 155 -3.29 -4.10 -24.09
N TYR A 156 -3.99 -3.83 -25.21
CA TYR A 156 -5.05 -4.71 -25.70
C TYR A 156 -4.55 -6.08 -26.12
N GLY A 157 -3.39 -6.16 -26.75
CA GLY A 157 -2.75 -7.42 -27.15
C GLY A 157 -2.46 -8.35 -25.97
N VAL A 158 -2.19 -7.78 -24.80
CA VAL A 158 -2.05 -8.54 -23.55
C VAL A 158 -3.37 -9.20 -23.12
N LEU A 159 -4.51 -8.55 -23.35
CA LEU A 159 -5.83 -9.12 -23.07
C LEU A 159 -6.18 -10.22 -24.10
N GLU A 160 -5.98 -9.94 -25.40
CA GLU A 160 -6.22 -10.89 -26.48
C GLU A 160 -5.41 -12.17 -26.33
N ALA A 161 -4.12 -12.07 -25.99
CA ALA A 161 -3.24 -13.23 -25.78
C ALA A 161 -3.69 -14.14 -24.60
N ARG A 162 -4.67 -13.70 -23.82
CA ARG A 162 -5.23 -14.41 -22.65
C ARG A 162 -6.71 -14.72 -22.81
N ASP A 163 -7.23 -14.62 -24.00
CA ASP A 163 -8.65 -14.83 -24.35
C ASP A 163 -9.61 -13.93 -23.56
N ILE A 164 -9.15 -12.78 -23.06
CA ILE A 164 -9.97 -11.82 -22.32
C ILE A 164 -10.73 -10.96 -23.33
N GLN A 165 -12.06 -10.96 -23.25
CA GLN A 165 -12.91 -10.09 -24.07
C GLN A 165 -12.98 -8.69 -23.48
N PHE A 166 -13.25 -8.59 -22.19
CA PHE A 166 -13.23 -7.32 -21.48
C PHE A 166 -12.87 -7.52 -20.01
N THR A 167 -12.41 -6.43 -19.39
CA THR A 167 -12.02 -6.42 -17.99
C THR A 167 -12.47 -5.14 -17.32
N LEU A 168 -12.90 -5.25 -16.06
CA LEU A 168 -13.09 -4.14 -15.14
C LEU A 168 -11.98 -4.14 -14.11
N ARG A 169 -11.43 -2.96 -13.83
CA ARG A 169 -10.36 -2.79 -12.84
C ARG A 169 -10.60 -1.56 -12.00
N THR A 170 -10.29 -1.64 -10.70
CA THR A 170 -10.36 -0.52 -9.77
C THR A 170 -9.11 -0.47 -8.92
N LYS A 171 -8.64 0.74 -8.59
CA LYS A 171 -7.49 0.93 -7.72
C LYS A 171 -7.76 0.44 -6.31
N ILE A 172 -6.73 -0.11 -5.68
CA ILE A 172 -6.71 -0.41 -4.25
C ILE A 172 -5.91 0.70 -3.57
N VAL A 173 -6.52 1.31 -2.56
CA VAL A 173 -5.94 2.45 -1.83
C VAL A 173 -5.76 2.05 -0.38
N ASP A 174 -4.58 2.26 0.17
CA ASP A 174 -4.26 1.98 1.56
C ASP A 174 -4.91 2.98 2.53
N LEU A 175 -4.74 2.76 3.83
CA LEU A 175 -5.26 3.64 4.89
C LEU A 175 -4.65 5.05 4.84
N ASN A 176 -3.51 5.24 4.18
CA ASN A 176 -2.84 6.52 3.97
C ASN A 176 -3.24 7.19 2.64
N ARG A 177 -4.25 6.66 1.94
CA ARG A 177 -4.70 7.11 0.62
C ARG A 177 -3.68 6.94 -0.52
N LYS A 178 -2.68 6.08 -0.34
CA LYS A 178 -1.73 5.73 -1.38
C LYS A 178 -2.31 4.60 -2.23
N VAL A 179 -2.18 4.69 -3.55
CA VAL A 179 -2.53 3.58 -4.47
C VAL A 179 -1.46 2.51 -4.34
N ILE A 180 -1.84 1.33 -3.86
CA ILE A 180 -0.94 0.20 -3.59
C ILE A 180 -1.11 -0.93 -4.60
N GLY A 181 -2.11 -0.85 -5.47
CA GLY A 181 -2.39 -1.88 -6.45
C GLY A 181 -3.74 -1.69 -7.12
N TYR A 182 -4.24 -2.75 -7.72
CA TYR A 182 -5.59 -2.77 -8.28
C TYR A 182 -6.24 -4.14 -8.15
N LEU A 183 -7.58 -4.12 -8.03
CA LEU A 183 -8.47 -5.28 -8.15
C LEU A 183 -8.98 -5.32 -9.58
N GLY A 184 -8.95 -6.49 -10.22
CA GLY A 184 -9.50 -6.70 -11.55
C GLY A 184 -10.43 -7.90 -11.61
N ILE A 185 -11.40 -7.82 -12.52
CA ILE A 185 -12.21 -8.96 -12.98
C ILE A 185 -12.09 -9.08 -14.48
N ASP A 186 -11.93 -10.31 -14.97
CA ASP A 186 -11.83 -10.61 -16.39
C ASP A 186 -13.05 -11.44 -16.83
N TYR A 187 -13.54 -11.16 -18.03
CA TYR A 187 -14.49 -11.97 -18.77
C TYR A 187 -13.82 -12.46 -20.04
N CYS A 188 -13.66 -13.77 -20.13
CA CYS A 188 -12.94 -14.42 -21.20
C CYS A 188 -13.84 -14.78 -22.38
N THR A 189 -13.27 -15.19 -23.50
CA THR A 189 -13.99 -15.67 -24.68
C THR A 189 -14.90 -16.84 -24.28
N GLY A 190 -16.19 -16.74 -24.66
CA GLY A 190 -17.21 -17.70 -24.28
C GLY A 190 -17.86 -17.45 -22.91
N SER A 191 -17.50 -16.36 -22.22
CA SER A 191 -18.25 -15.92 -21.04
C SER A 191 -19.70 -15.60 -21.41
N PRO A 192 -20.70 -16.02 -20.61
CA PRO A 192 -22.09 -15.67 -20.83
C PRO A 192 -22.41 -14.21 -20.46
N MET A 193 -21.47 -13.51 -19.81
CA MET A 193 -21.66 -12.16 -19.30
C MET A 193 -21.50 -11.13 -20.41
N MET A 194 -22.47 -10.24 -20.53
CA MET A 194 -22.38 -9.07 -21.39
C MET A 194 -21.71 -7.90 -20.66
N ARG A 195 -21.02 -7.04 -21.41
CA ARG A 195 -20.28 -5.87 -20.87
C ARG A 195 -21.19 -4.98 -20.02
N GLU A 196 -22.38 -4.62 -20.54
CA GLU A 196 -23.32 -3.73 -19.84
C GLU A 196 -23.78 -4.30 -18.49
N ALA A 197 -23.95 -5.63 -18.41
CA ALA A 197 -24.28 -6.29 -17.16
C ALA A 197 -23.09 -6.30 -16.20
N ALA A 198 -21.86 -6.48 -16.71
CA ALA A 198 -20.65 -6.47 -15.90
C ALA A 198 -20.34 -5.08 -15.33
N GLU A 199 -20.62 -4.01 -16.07
CA GLU A 199 -20.48 -2.63 -15.57
C GLU A 199 -21.39 -2.35 -14.37
N GLY A 200 -22.49 -3.08 -14.21
CA GLY A 200 -23.34 -3.05 -13.01
C GLY A 200 -22.64 -3.53 -11.73
N TYR A 201 -21.48 -4.17 -11.82
CA TYR A 201 -20.69 -4.62 -10.66
C TYR A 201 -19.62 -3.62 -10.20
N VAL A 202 -19.53 -2.45 -10.81
CA VAL A 202 -18.53 -1.41 -10.46
C VAL A 202 -18.58 -1.09 -8.95
N GLU A 203 -19.75 -0.83 -8.38
CA GLU A 203 -19.91 -0.55 -6.95
C GLU A 203 -19.44 -1.74 -6.09
N THR A 204 -19.71 -2.95 -6.52
CA THR A 204 -19.23 -4.16 -5.83
C THR A 204 -17.71 -4.20 -5.82
N LEU A 205 -17.04 -3.89 -6.95
CA LEU A 205 -15.59 -3.87 -7.01
C LEU A 205 -14.99 -2.76 -6.15
N LEU A 206 -15.58 -1.58 -6.15
CA LEU A 206 -15.14 -0.45 -5.31
C LEU A 206 -15.17 -0.80 -3.83
N ASN A 207 -16.25 -1.44 -3.36
CA ASN A 207 -16.38 -1.90 -1.99
C ASN A 207 -15.33 -2.96 -1.63
N VAL A 208 -15.13 -3.95 -2.52
CA VAL A 208 -14.11 -4.99 -2.34
C VAL A 208 -12.69 -4.41 -2.35
N ALA A 209 -12.40 -3.45 -3.23
CA ALA A 209 -11.10 -2.78 -3.28
C ALA A 209 -10.80 -1.98 -2.00
N THR A 210 -11.84 -1.38 -1.39
CA THR A 210 -11.71 -0.70 -0.09
C THR A 210 -11.38 -1.69 1.03
N GLU A 211 -12.05 -2.84 1.07
CA GLU A 211 -11.77 -3.92 2.04
C GLU A 211 -10.34 -4.48 1.85
N LEU A 212 -9.93 -4.69 0.59
CA LEU A 212 -8.56 -5.11 0.26
C LEU A 212 -7.52 -4.07 0.67
N GLY A 213 -7.79 -2.78 0.48
CA GLY A 213 -6.91 -1.71 0.92
C GLY A 213 -6.64 -1.74 2.42
N ALA A 214 -7.67 -1.98 3.22
CA ALA A 214 -7.53 -2.13 4.66
C ALA A 214 -6.72 -3.39 5.05
N LEU A 215 -6.99 -4.54 4.41
CA LEU A 215 -6.29 -5.80 4.67
C LEU A 215 -4.80 -5.74 4.30
N LEU A 216 -4.47 -5.16 3.15
CA LEU A 216 -3.09 -5.04 2.66
C LEU A 216 -2.29 -3.95 3.39
N SER A 217 -2.96 -2.95 3.98
CA SER A 217 -2.29 -1.88 4.74
C SER A 217 -1.67 -2.36 6.05
N VAL A 218 -2.15 -3.45 6.61
CA VAL A 218 -1.60 -4.04 7.85
C VAL A 218 -0.18 -4.56 7.61
N ASP A 219 0.10 -5.03 6.41
CA ASP A 219 1.40 -5.62 6.02
C ASP A 219 2.48 -4.54 5.72
N ASN A 220 2.08 -3.37 5.22
CA ASN A 220 2.99 -2.33 4.73
C ASN A 220 3.63 -1.44 5.81
N LYS A 221 3.22 -1.52 7.06
CA LYS A 221 3.81 -0.70 8.15
C LYS A 221 5.27 -1.01 8.48
N LYS A 222 5.91 -1.97 7.81
CA LYS A 222 7.22 -2.52 8.17
C LYS A 222 8.31 -2.37 7.11
N GLU A 223 8.01 -1.83 5.93
CA GLU A 223 9.03 -1.62 4.89
C GLU A 223 9.62 -0.20 4.86
N GLU A 224 9.24 0.68 5.79
CA GLU A 224 9.79 2.05 5.89
C GLU A 224 10.84 2.19 7.01
N VAL A 225 11.76 1.21 7.14
CA VAL A 225 12.95 1.36 8.01
C VAL A 225 14.21 1.18 7.18
#